data_b3829528e3add15619b0821f1c32dac6
#
_entry.id   b3829528e3add15619b0821f1c32dac6
#
_cell.length_a   1.000
_cell.length_b   1.000
_cell.length_c   1.000
_cell.angle_alpha   90.00
_cell.angle_beta   90.00
_cell.angle_gamma   90.00
#
_symmetry.space_group_name_H-M   'P 1'
#
loop_
_entity.id
_entity.type
_entity.pdbx_description
1 polymer ?
#
loop_
_entity_poly.entity_id
_entity_poly.type
_entity_poly.pdbx_seq_one_letter_code
_entity_poly.pdbx_strand_id
1 'polypeptide(L)'
;MSKTKFVFITGGVVSSLGKGIASASLGAILEARGLRVTLLKLDPYINVDPGTMSPFQHGEVYVTEDGAETDLDLGHYERFVRTTMGRRNNFTTGKIYESVIRKERHGQYLGATVQVIPHITDEIKSSIMSGAGDAEVAMVEIGGTVGDIESLPFLEAIRQMRIELGAERTVFIHLTLVPFIPTVGEMKTKPTQHSVKELRSIGIQPDILLCRTDRPIPESQQKKIALFTNVDEKAVISAVDVDNIYKIPKLLHEQGLDAIVVDKLRLDASLADLSEWNAVVDVMQNPEAEVTVAMVGKYVNLMDSYKSLSEALIHAGIHTRTRVNIRYVDSEDIEASGTGSLNSVDAILVPGGFGVRGIEGKIQAVKFAREQGIPYLGLCLGMQVAVIEFARNQAGLAGANSSEFNPQTPHPVIALVSEWISSDGTVERRDEHSDLGGTMRLGGQKCRLVPGSRVREMYGKPVIVERHRHRYEFNGSYGAKLQDAGLLIAGTSMDGKLVEIIENPAHPWFIACQFHPEFTSTPRDGHPLFSGFIRAAIKY
;
A
#
# COMPACT_ATOMS: atom_id res chain seq x y z
N MET A 1 32.53 -3.74 -2.17
CA MET A 1 31.61 -2.60 -1.95
C MET A 1 30.46 -2.73 -2.93
N SER A 2 29.21 -2.58 -2.50
CA SER A 2 28.04 -2.60 -3.38
C SER A 2 28.23 -1.62 -4.53
N LYS A 3 27.91 -2.04 -5.77
CA LYS A 3 27.92 -1.16 -6.96
C LYS A 3 26.63 -0.35 -7.09
N THR A 4 25.73 -0.45 -6.12
CA THR A 4 24.41 0.20 -6.14
C THR A 4 24.52 1.70 -6.32
N LYS A 5 23.69 2.25 -7.18
CA LYS A 5 23.49 3.68 -7.41
C LYS A 5 22.27 4.15 -6.63
N PHE A 6 22.26 5.37 -6.18
CA PHE A 6 21.21 5.94 -5.35
C PHE A 6 20.53 7.13 -6.00
N VAL A 7 19.21 7.13 -6.03
CA VAL A 7 18.39 8.27 -6.43
C VAL A 7 17.64 8.75 -5.20
N PHE A 8 18.02 9.89 -4.66
CA PHE A 8 17.38 10.50 -3.51
C PHE A 8 16.26 11.43 -3.95
N ILE A 9 15.06 11.22 -3.44
CA ILE A 9 13.88 11.98 -3.79
C ILE A 9 13.42 12.78 -2.57
N THR A 10 13.44 14.09 -2.70
CA THR A 10 13.01 15.05 -1.68
C THR A 10 11.82 15.86 -2.19
N GLY A 11 11.06 16.48 -1.32
CA GLY A 11 9.95 17.34 -1.69
C GLY A 11 9.91 18.61 -0.86
N GLY A 12 9.40 19.67 -1.45
CA GLY A 12 9.24 20.94 -0.78
C GLY A 12 7.92 21.62 -1.11
N VAL A 13 7.67 22.77 -0.52
CA VAL A 13 6.48 23.62 -0.67
C VAL A 13 5.27 23.12 0.14
N VAL A 14 4.78 21.89 -0.14
CA VAL A 14 3.60 21.31 0.54
C VAL A 14 3.75 19.80 0.68
N SER A 15 3.03 19.22 1.63
CA SER A 15 2.84 17.77 1.73
C SER A 15 1.99 17.23 0.56
N SER A 16 1.92 15.91 0.40
CA SER A 16 1.12 15.23 -0.63
C SER A 16 1.43 15.68 -2.07
N LEU A 17 2.68 16.08 -2.32
CA LEU A 17 3.14 16.54 -3.64
C LEU A 17 3.26 15.38 -4.65
N GLY A 18 3.17 14.13 -4.18
CA GLY A 18 3.24 12.93 -5.02
C GLY A 18 4.64 12.33 -5.13
N LYS A 19 5.49 12.48 -4.11
CA LYS A 19 6.82 11.85 -4.06
C LYS A 19 6.77 10.34 -4.28
N GLY A 20 5.86 9.64 -3.57
CA GLY A 20 5.69 8.19 -3.67
C GLY A 20 5.40 7.72 -5.09
N ILE A 21 4.44 8.37 -5.74
CA ILE A 21 4.07 8.05 -7.13
C ILE A 21 5.20 8.40 -8.11
N ALA A 22 5.90 9.53 -7.93
CA ALA A 22 7.03 9.91 -8.77
C ALA A 22 8.20 8.93 -8.62
N SER A 23 8.50 8.52 -7.37
CA SER A 23 9.50 7.49 -7.06
C SER A 23 9.16 6.16 -7.71
N ALA A 24 7.92 5.69 -7.52
CA ALA A 24 7.43 4.44 -8.08
C ALA A 24 7.43 4.47 -9.62
N SER A 25 7.00 5.58 -10.23
CA SER A 25 6.98 5.74 -11.70
C SER A 25 8.38 5.71 -12.30
N LEU A 26 9.35 6.43 -11.72
CA LEU A 26 10.74 6.37 -12.18
C LEU A 26 11.31 4.95 -11.95
N GLY A 27 11.01 4.33 -10.82
CA GLY A 27 11.39 2.94 -10.55
C GLY A 27 10.88 1.98 -11.63
N ALA A 28 9.61 2.12 -12.04
CA ALA A 28 9.00 1.34 -13.10
C ALA A 28 9.67 1.55 -14.47
N ILE A 29 10.03 2.79 -14.80
CA ILE A 29 10.74 3.09 -16.05
C ILE A 29 12.16 2.48 -16.04
N LEU A 30 12.88 2.56 -14.92
CA LEU A 30 14.21 1.96 -14.78
C LEU A 30 14.13 0.42 -14.81
N GLU A 31 13.10 -0.18 -14.22
CA GLU A 31 12.81 -1.62 -14.35
C GLU A 31 12.56 -1.99 -15.83
N ALA A 32 11.77 -1.18 -16.55
CA ALA A 32 11.50 -1.37 -17.98
C ALA A 32 12.75 -1.19 -18.88
N ARG A 33 13.82 -0.60 -18.36
CA ARG A 33 15.16 -0.57 -18.96
C ARG A 33 16.01 -1.80 -18.63
N GLY A 34 15.49 -2.77 -17.90
CA GLY A 34 16.15 -4.00 -17.50
C GLY A 34 17.00 -3.89 -16.23
N LEU A 35 16.89 -2.81 -15.47
CA LEU A 35 17.63 -2.62 -14.23
C LEU A 35 16.91 -3.25 -13.04
N ARG A 36 17.66 -3.81 -12.08
CA ARG A 36 17.13 -4.24 -10.78
C ARG A 36 16.99 -3.02 -9.88
N VAL A 37 15.75 -2.68 -9.57
CA VAL A 37 15.39 -1.50 -8.78
C VAL A 37 14.80 -1.91 -7.44
N THR A 38 15.13 -1.18 -6.38
CA THR A 38 14.41 -1.20 -5.09
C THR A 38 14.04 0.20 -4.65
N LEU A 39 13.04 0.31 -3.81
CA LEU A 39 12.62 1.60 -3.25
C LEU A 39 12.69 1.55 -1.72
N LEU A 40 13.05 2.68 -1.12
CA LEU A 40 13.11 2.87 0.32
C LEU A 40 12.34 4.12 0.70
N LYS A 41 11.57 4.02 1.77
CA LYS A 41 10.83 5.13 2.39
C LYS A 41 11.44 5.48 3.72
N LEU A 42 11.78 6.75 3.91
CA LEU A 42 12.27 7.32 5.15
C LEU A 42 11.23 8.31 5.70
N ASP A 43 10.59 7.95 6.80
CA ASP A 43 9.51 8.73 7.39
C ASP A 43 9.97 9.52 8.62
N PRO A 44 9.75 10.85 8.66
CA PRO A 44 10.32 11.69 9.71
C PRO A 44 9.55 11.67 11.05
N TYR A 45 8.47 10.90 11.17
CA TYR A 45 7.74 10.81 12.44
C TYR A 45 8.44 9.91 13.48
N ILE A 46 8.10 10.13 14.76
CA ILE A 46 8.73 9.45 15.91
C ILE A 46 8.13 8.08 16.21
N ASN A 47 7.00 7.72 15.61
CA ASN A 47 6.46 6.36 15.76
C ASN A 47 7.47 5.33 15.24
N VAL A 48 7.62 4.20 15.94
CA VAL A 48 8.53 3.13 15.51
C VAL A 48 8.03 2.49 14.20
N ASP A 49 6.72 2.32 14.10
CA ASP A 49 6.00 1.90 12.90
C ASP A 49 4.59 2.52 12.86
N PRO A 50 3.87 2.45 11.73
CA PRO A 50 2.53 3.01 11.61
C PRO A 50 1.42 2.10 12.14
N GLY A 51 1.71 0.91 12.68
CA GLY A 51 0.70 -0.09 13.06
C GLY A 51 -0.35 0.38 14.05
N THR A 52 -0.01 1.34 14.92
CA THR A 52 -0.92 1.95 15.92
C THR A 52 -1.47 3.31 15.50
N MET A 53 -1.08 3.81 14.32
CA MET A 53 -1.50 5.12 13.85
C MET A 53 -2.94 5.11 13.34
N SER A 54 -3.63 6.24 13.50
CA SER A 54 -4.99 6.37 13.01
C SER A 54 -5.03 6.47 11.49
N PRO A 55 -5.86 5.66 10.80
CA PRO A 55 -6.05 5.78 9.35
C PRO A 55 -6.51 7.19 8.90
N PHE A 56 -7.13 7.96 9.79
CA PHE A 56 -7.53 9.35 9.52
C PHE A 56 -6.34 10.30 9.30
N GLN A 57 -5.17 9.99 9.86
CA GLN A 57 -3.99 10.84 9.77
C GLN A 57 -2.98 10.35 8.72
N HIS A 58 -2.87 9.04 8.52
CA HIS A 58 -1.81 8.42 7.72
C HIS A 58 -2.31 7.55 6.56
N GLY A 59 -3.64 7.40 6.40
CA GLY A 59 -4.20 6.47 5.44
C GLY A 59 -4.11 5.02 5.91
N GLU A 60 -4.13 4.06 4.98
CA GLU A 60 -4.02 2.64 5.31
C GLU A 60 -2.62 2.28 5.83
N VAL A 61 -2.57 1.29 6.72
CA VAL A 61 -1.32 0.61 7.09
C VAL A 61 -1.07 -0.50 6.08
N TYR A 62 0.00 -0.36 5.30
CA TYR A 62 0.39 -1.37 4.32
C TYR A 62 1.24 -2.45 4.97
N VAL A 63 0.92 -3.72 4.72
CA VAL A 63 1.65 -4.86 5.29
C VAL A 63 2.48 -5.55 4.22
N THR A 64 3.78 -5.66 4.47
CA THR A 64 4.72 -6.35 3.59
C THR A 64 4.66 -7.87 3.77
N GLU A 65 5.28 -8.62 2.86
CA GLU A 65 5.28 -10.09 2.94
C GLU A 65 5.98 -10.62 4.20
N ASP A 66 7.04 -9.94 4.67
CA ASP A 66 7.76 -10.28 5.91
C ASP A 66 7.08 -9.73 7.18
N GLY A 67 5.84 -9.22 7.06
CA GLY A 67 5.00 -8.81 8.18
C GLY A 67 5.36 -7.44 8.78
N ALA A 68 6.05 -6.58 8.06
CA ALA A 68 6.21 -5.20 8.51
C ALA A 68 4.93 -4.40 8.24
N GLU A 69 4.49 -3.64 9.25
CA GLU A 69 3.50 -2.59 9.10
C GLU A 69 4.20 -1.32 8.63
N THR A 70 3.77 -0.75 7.51
CA THR A 70 4.50 0.32 6.83
C THR A 70 3.55 1.40 6.31
N ASP A 71 4.13 2.52 5.87
CA ASP A 71 3.41 3.58 5.18
C ASP A 71 2.78 3.09 3.86
N LEU A 72 1.67 3.70 3.46
CA LEU A 72 0.92 3.36 2.24
C LEU A 72 1.75 3.52 0.95
N ASP A 73 2.82 4.32 0.98
CA ASP A 73 3.70 4.50 -0.18
C ASP A 73 4.38 3.19 -0.61
N LEU A 74 4.64 2.24 0.32
CA LEU A 74 5.16 0.93 -0.06
C LEU A 74 4.18 0.15 -0.96
N GLY A 75 2.89 0.36 -0.77
CA GLY A 75 1.86 -0.15 -1.68
C GLY A 75 1.98 0.45 -3.08
N HIS A 76 2.24 1.76 -3.19
CA HIS A 76 2.54 2.37 -4.49
C HIS A 76 3.78 1.75 -5.12
N TYR A 77 4.84 1.51 -4.35
CA TYR A 77 6.07 0.90 -4.88
C TYR A 77 5.79 -0.48 -5.48
N GLU A 78 5.15 -1.38 -4.74
CA GLU A 78 4.85 -2.75 -5.22
C GLU A 78 3.84 -2.79 -6.38
N ARG A 79 2.97 -1.79 -6.52
CA ARG A 79 2.09 -1.66 -7.68
C ARG A 79 2.83 -1.26 -8.96
N PHE A 80 3.92 -0.50 -8.83
CA PHE A 80 4.67 0.02 -9.98
C PHE A 80 5.89 -0.85 -10.35
N VAL A 81 6.58 -1.42 -9.37
CA VAL A 81 7.73 -2.31 -9.61
C VAL A 81 7.41 -3.75 -9.19
N ARG A 82 8.09 -4.73 -9.79
CA ARG A 82 7.92 -6.15 -9.44
C ARG A 82 8.80 -6.61 -8.26
N THR A 83 9.52 -5.67 -7.64
CA THR A 83 10.33 -5.95 -6.45
C THR A 83 9.43 -5.98 -5.22
N THR A 84 9.46 -7.09 -4.48
CA THR A 84 8.75 -7.20 -3.19
C THR A 84 9.44 -6.38 -2.12
N MET A 85 8.67 -5.55 -1.42
CA MET A 85 9.15 -4.73 -0.32
C MET A 85 9.10 -5.49 1.02
N GLY A 86 9.93 -5.07 1.96
CA GLY A 86 10.00 -5.67 3.29
C GLY A 86 10.42 -4.65 4.35
N ARG A 87 10.67 -5.12 5.57
CA ARG A 87 11.09 -4.30 6.74
C ARG A 87 12.26 -3.37 6.45
N ARG A 88 13.14 -3.78 5.55
CA ARG A 88 14.33 -3.02 5.15
C ARG A 88 14.03 -1.87 4.17
N ASN A 89 12.79 -1.76 3.72
CA ASN A 89 12.38 -0.74 2.74
C ASN A 89 11.67 0.45 3.39
N ASN A 90 11.37 0.39 4.71
CA ASN A 90 10.76 1.49 5.46
C ASN A 90 11.48 1.74 6.78
N PHE A 91 11.93 2.97 6.98
CA PHE A 91 12.60 3.44 8.19
C PHE A 91 11.93 4.71 8.69
N THR A 92 11.53 4.70 9.97
CA THR A 92 11.01 5.89 10.66
C THR A 92 12.11 6.53 11.50
N THR A 93 11.97 7.81 11.81
CA THR A 93 12.83 8.47 12.80
C THR A 93 12.83 7.70 14.13
N GLY A 94 11.64 7.27 14.60
CA GLY A 94 11.51 6.50 15.83
C GLY A 94 12.34 5.23 15.83
N LYS A 95 12.28 4.44 14.77
CA LYS A 95 13.06 3.20 14.60
C LYS A 95 14.58 3.45 14.59
N ILE A 96 15.01 4.52 13.92
CA ILE A 96 16.44 4.91 13.87
C ILE A 96 16.92 5.30 15.27
N TYR A 97 16.18 6.18 15.97
CA TYR A 97 16.55 6.63 17.33
C TYR A 97 16.49 5.49 18.34
N GLU A 98 15.47 4.63 18.29
CA GLU A 98 15.41 3.43 19.13
C GLU A 98 16.64 2.54 18.95
N SER A 99 17.08 2.30 17.72
CA SER A 99 18.27 1.52 17.42
C SER A 99 19.52 2.15 18.04
N VAL A 100 19.72 3.45 17.88
CA VAL A 100 20.90 4.16 18.43
C VAL A 100 20.87 4.18 19.95
N ILE A 101 19.71 4.47 20.58
CA ILE A 101 19.57 4.46 22.03
C ILE A 101 19.85 3.07 22.58
N ARG A 102 19.33 2.01 21.95
CA ARG A 102 19.59 0.62 22.36
C ARG A 102 21.07 0.28 22.26
N LYS A 103 21.77 0.68 21.19
CA LYS A 103 23.22 0.50 21.01
C LYS A 103 24.01 1.22 22.12
N GLU A 104 23.59 2.44 22.49
CA GLU A 104 24.19 3.20 23.59
C GLU A 104 24.04 2.45 24.91
N ARG A 105 22.80 2.02 25.24
CA ARG A 105 22.54 1.28 26.51
C ARG A 105 23.28 -0.05 26.59
N HIS A 106 23.65 -0.67 25.50
CA HIS A 106 24.48 -1.87 25.42
C HIS A 106 25.99 -1.56 25.33
N GLY A 107 26.41 -0.31 25.48
CA GLY A 107 27.83 0.09 25.54
C GLY A 107 28.56 0.01 24.19
N GLN A 108 27.85 -0.09 23.07
CA GLN A 108 28.49 -0.24 21.75
C GLN A 108 29.27 0.98 21.29
N TYR A 109 29.01 2.15 21.89
CA TYR A 109 29.76 3.39 21.62
C TYR A 109 30.94 3.63 22.58
N LEU A 110 31.27 2.65 23.43
CA LEU A 110 32.48 2.66 24.30
C LEU A 110 32.61 3.93 25.15
N GLY A 111 31.52 4.51 25.62
CA GLY A 111 31.48 5.71 26.46
C GLY A 111 31.57 7.03 25.70
N ALA A 112 31.54 7.01 24.39
CA ALA A 112 31.49 8.24 23.58
C ALA A 112 30.15 9.01 23.82
N THR A 113 30.20 10.33 23.70
CA THR A 113 28.99 11.17 23.64
C THR A 113 28.23 10.91 22.35
N VAL A 114 27.04 10.33 22.44
CA VAL A 114 26.21 10.02 21.28
C VAL A 114 25.42 11.27 20.85
N GLN A 115 25.54 11.64 19.59
CA GLN A 115 24.97 12.86 18.99
C GLN A 115 24.24 12.55 17.68
N VAL A 116 23.41 13.48 17.17
CA VAL A 116 22.74 13.31 15.88
C VAL A 116 23.77 13.09 14.78
N ILE A 117 24.83 13.91 14.73
CA ILE A 117 25.99 13.72 13.87
C ILE A 117 27.16 13.29 14.76
N PRO A 118 27.81 12.13 14.52
CA PRO A 118 27.57 11.23 13.38
C PRO A 118 26.59 10.07 13.65
N HIS A 119 26.18 9.80 14.87
CA HIS A 119 25.60 8.50 15.26
C HIS A 119 24.24 8.21 14.63
N ILE A 120 23.32 9.20 14.61
CA ILE A 120 22.01 9.06 13.95
C ILE A 120 22.20 9.06 12.44
N THR A 121 23.04 9.94 11.90
CA THR A 121 23.31 9.99 10.46
C THR A 121 23.99 8.71 9.95
N ASP A 122 24.89 8.12 10.71
CA ASP A 122 25.53 6.84 10.36
C ASP A 122 24.53 5.67 10.40
N GLU A 123 23.61 5.66 11.36
CA GLU A 123 22.53 4.67 11.41
C GLU A 123 21.60 4.79 10.21
N ILE A 124 21.24 6.01 9.82
CA ILE A 124 20.42 6.27 8.61
C ILE A 124 21.16 5.79 7.36
N LYS A 125 22.41 6.16 7.17
CA LYS A 125 23.24 5.72 6.03
C LYS A 125 23.37 4.21 5.96
N SER A 126 23.63 3.56 7.11
CA SER A 126 23.70 2.11 7.22
C SER A 126 22.37 1.44 6.85
N SER A 127 21.24 2.00 7.28
CA SER A 127 19.90 1.51 6.95
C SER A 127 19.61 1.64 5.46
N ILE A 128 19.96 2.77 4.82
CA ILE A 128 19.83 2.96 3.37
C ILE A 128 20.69 1.95 2.60
N MET A 129 21.94 1.77 2.99
CA MET A 129 22.85 0.83 2.34
C MET A 129 22.37 -0.63 2.48
N SER A 130 21.88 -1.01 3.66
CA SER A 130 21.30 -2.33 3.92
C SER A 130 20.00 -2.55 3.14
N GLY A 131 19.12 -1.55 3.11
CA GLY A 131 17.86 -1.60 2.39
C GLY A 131 18.01 -1.71 0.87
N ALA A 132 19.09 -1.16 0.33
CA ALA A 132 19.42 -1.26 -1.09
C ALA A 132 19.72 -2.70 -1.56
N GLY A 133 20.19 -3.57 -0.67
CA GLY A 133 20.44 -4.98 -0.97
C GLY A 133 21.38 -5.16 -2.17
N ASP A 134 20.95 -5.97 -3.14
CA ASP A 134 21.66 -6.27 -4.39
C ASP A 134 21.12 -5.49 -5.61
N ALA A 135 20.25 -4.51 -5.38
CA ALA A 135 19.73 -3.65 -6.44
C ALA A 135 20.82 -2.87 -7.16
N GLU A 136 20.64 -2.65 -8.45
CA GLU A 136 21.53 -1.77 -9.24
C GLU A 136 21.22 -0.32 -8.96
N VAL A 137 19.92 -0.01 -8.77
CA VAL A 137 19.44 1.34 -8.40
C VAL A 137 18.54 1.25 -7.19
N ALA A 138 18.86 2.01 -6.14
CA ALA A 138 18.02 2.22 -4.97
C ALA A 138 17.40 3.61 -5.03
N MET A 139 16.08 3.67 -5.13
CA MET A 139 15.30 4.89 -5.02
C MET A 139 15.05 5.16 -3.53
N VAL A 140 15.45 6.31 -3.02
CA VAL A 140 15.33 6.65 -1.59
C VAL A 140 14.44 7.88 -1.44
N GLU A 141 13.23 7.68 -1.01
CA GLU A 141 12.27 8.75 -0.78
C GLU A 141 12.38 9.29 0.64
N ILE A 142 12.61 10.60 0.74
CA ILE A 142 12.62 11.30 2.02
C ILE A 142 11.23 11.87 2.30
N GLY A 143 10.60 11.36 3.36
CA GLY A 143 9.31 11.85 3.85
C GLY A 143 9.40 13.28 4.39
N GLY A 144 8.24 13.90 4.58
CA GLY A 144 8.14 15.28 5.02
C GLY A 144 8.45 16.30 3.92
N THR A 145 8.61 17.54 4.34
CA THR A 145 8.86 18.71 3.46
C THR A 145 10.22 19.30 3.80
N VAL A 146 11.00 19.65 2.78
CA VAL A 146 12.28 20.35 2.99
C VAL A 146 12.01 21.69 3.69
N GLY A 147 12.68 21.88 4.83
CA GLY A 147 12.42 22.98 5.78
C GLY A 147 11.79 22.53 7.10
N ASP A 148 11.18 21.35 7.14
CA ASP A 148 10.66 20.77 8.38
C ASP A 148 11.82 20.24 9.25
N ILE A 149 11.74 20.50 10.56
CA ILE A 149 12.76 20.09 11.54
C ILE A 149 12.94 18.56 11.56
N GLU A 150 11.84 17.83 11.43
CA GLU A 150 11.79 16.38 11.51
C GLU A 150 12.60 15.69 10.41
N SER A 151 12.70 16.31 9.22
CA SER A 151 13.41 15.75 8.07
C SER A 151 14.92 16.01 8.08
N LEU A 152 15.42 16.93 8.91
CA LEU A 152 16.82 17.37 8.89
C LEU A 152 17.83 16.24 9.06
N PRO A 153 17.68 15.25 9.97
CA PRO A 153 18.65 14.15 10.11
C PRO A 153 18.76 13.30 8.82
N PHE A 154 17.63 13.07 8.14
CA PHE A 154 17.63 12.33 6.87
C PHE A 154 18.30 13.14 5.75
N LEU A 155 18.01 14.43 5.65
CA LEU A 155 18.62 15.32 4.64
C LEU A 155 20.14 15.42 4.86
N GLU A 156 20.57 15.54 6.11
CA GLU A 156 22.00 15.54 6.46
C GLU A 156 22.68 14.20 6.09
N ALA A 157 22.03 13.07 6.36
CA ALA A 157 22.58 11.75 6.03
C ALA A 157 22.77 11.58 4.50
N ILE A 158 21.76 11.95 3.68
CA ILE A 158 21.89 11.84 2.22
C ILE A 158 22.89 12.84 1.65
N ARG A 159 23.04 14.02 2.27
CA ARG A 159 24.11 14.98 1.93
C ARG A 159 25.49 14.36 2.13
N GLN A 160 25.70 13.69 3.29
CA GLN A 160 26.94 12.97 3.58
C GLN A 160 27.18 11.83 2.57
N MET A 161 26.15 11.05 2.23
CA MET A 161 26.24 9.97 1.24
C MET A 161 26.70 10.49 -0.13
N ARG A 162 26.30 11.69 -0.55
CA ARG A 162 26.79 12.32 -1.80
C ARG A 162 28.30 12.53 -1.76
N ILE A 163 28.84 12.95 -0.61
CA ILE A 163 30.28 13.16 -0.44
C ILE A 163 31.03 11.82 -0.43
N GLU A 164 30.52 10.85 0.30
CA GLU A 164 31.14 9.54 0.47
C GLU A 164 31.11 8.68 -0.79
N LEU A 165 29.99 8.70 -1.53
CA LEU A 165 29.77 7.85 -2.69
C LEU A 165 30.15 8.53 -4.02
N GLY A 166 30.15 9.84 -4.05
CA GLY A 166 30.42 10.66 -5.24
C GLY A 166 29.20 10.83 -6.17
N ALA A 167 29.31 11.81 -7.06
CA ALA A 167 28.25 12.21 -7.99
C ALA A 167 27.88 11.12 -9.01
N GLU A 168 28.78 10.21 -9.33
CA GLU A 168 28.52 9.11 -10.27
C GLU A 168 27.68 7.98 -9.66
N ARG A 169 27.44 8.02 -8.34
CA ARG A 169 26.66 7.02 -7.63
C ARG A 169 25.40 7.58 -6.97
N THR A 170 25.19 8.89 -7.07
CA THR A 170 24.07 9.54 -6.39
C THR A 170 23.44 10.59 -7.30
N VAL A 171 22.11 10.65 -7.34
CA VAL A 171 21.31 11.70 -8.01
C VAL A 171 20.30 12.25 -7.02
N PHE A 172 20.14 13.57 -6.96
CA PHE A 172 19.10 14.24 -6.19
C PHE A 172 17.98 14.73 -7.09
N ILE A 173 16.79 14.22 -6.86
CA ILE A 173 15.54 14.70 -7.48
C ILE A 173 14.75 15.46 -6.43
N HIS A 174 14.32 16.66 -6.76
CA HIS A 174 13.51 17.46 -5.86
C HIS A 174 12.16 17.79 -6.48
N LEU A 175 11.08 17.36 -5.80
CA LEU A 175 9.71 17.69 -6.19
C LEU A 175 9.32 19.04 -5.64
N THR A 176 8.73 19.86 -6.50
CA THR A 176 8.24 21.20 -6.15
C THR A 176 6.87 21.47 -6.76
N LEU A 177 6.27 22.60 -6.42
CA LEU A 177 4.99 23.04 -6.96
C LEU A 177 5.18 24.30 -7.82
N VAL A 178 4.62 24.29 -9.02
CA VAL A 178 4.49 25.45 -9.91
C VAL A 178 3.00 25.71 -10.14
N PRO A 179 2.36 26.47 -9.22
CA PRO A 179 0.92 26.70 -9.29
C PRO A 179 0.59 27.70 -10.42
N PHE A 180 -0.51 27.46 -11.09
CA PHE A 180 -1.16 28.44 -11.95
C PHE A 180 -2.16 29.27 -11.13
N ILE A 181 -2.11 30.58 -11.26
CA ILE A 181 -3.02 31.50 -10.57
C ILE A 181 -4.07 31.99 -11.59
N PRO A 182 -5.30 31.46 -11.58
CA PRO A 182 -6.31 31.77 -12.60
C PRO A 182 -6.64 33.25 -12.73
N THR A 183 -6.67 33.97 -11.60
CA THR A 183 -6.99 35.40 -11.55
C THR A 183 -5.97 36.28 -12.25
N VAL A 184 -4.74 35.82 -12.40
CA VAL A 184 -3.63 36.56 -13.02
C VAL A 184 -3.25 35.96 -14.38
N GLY A 185 -3.72 34.73 -14.65
CA GLY A 185 -3.40 34.01 -15.89
C GLY A 185 -1.94 33.54 -16.00
N GLU A 186 -1.25 33.36 -14.87
CA GLU A 186 0.19 33.06 -14.86
C GLU A 186 0.56 31.88 -13.95
N MET A 187 1.59 31.14 -14.39
CA MET A 187 2.30 30.19 -13.52
C MET A 187 3.30 30.92 -12.62
N LYS A 188 3.36 30.50 -11.36
CA LYS A 188 4.25 31.12 -10.36
C LYS A 188 5.42 30.18 -10.02
N THR A 189 6.63 30.59 -10.37
CA THR A 189 7.88 29.83 -10.14
C THR A 189 8.52 30.11 -8.77
N LYS A 190 8.04 31.10 -8.02
CA LYS A 190 8.59 31.47 -6.70
C LYS A 190 8.56 30.35 -5.68
N PRO A 191 7.50 29.54 -5.53
CA PRO A 191 7.49 28.42 -4.58
C PRO A 191 8.64 27.44 -4.85
N THR A 192 8.86 27.07 -6.12
CA THR A 192 9.98 26.23 -6.55
C THR A 192 11.34 26.85 -6.21
N GLN A 193 11.53 28.16 -6.52
CA GLN A 193 12.79 28.84 -6.22
C GLN A 193 13.10 28.87 -4.72
N HIS A 194 12.09 29.09 -3.86
CA HIS A 194 12.26 29.10 -2.41
C HIS A 194 12.56 27.71 -1.87
N SER A 195 11.84 26.69 -2.33
CA SER A 195 12.06 25.31 -1.92
C SER A 195 13.48 24.82 -2.26
N VAL A 196 13.95 25.11 -3.47
CA VAL A 196 15.34 24.76 -3.87
C VAL A 196 16.36 25.58 -3.08
N LYS A 197 16.08 26.86 -2.78
CA LYS A 197 16.97 27.66 -1.92
C LYS A 197 17.11 27.04 -0.54
N GLU A 198 16.01 26.56 0.05
CA GLU A 198 16.03 25.87 1.35
C GLU A 198 16.85 24.58 1.30
N LEU A 199 16.62 23.73 0.29
CA LEU A 199 17.41 22.51 0.09
C LEU A 199 18.92 22.80 -0.05
N ARG A 200 19.26 23.85 -0.79
CA ARG A 200 20.65 24.31 -0.96
C ARG A 200 21.27 24.83 0.34
N SER A 201 20.50 25.45 1.23
CA SER A 201 20.99 25.90 2.53
C SER A 201 21.45 24.74 3.42
N ILE A 202 20.90 23.54 3.22
CA ILE A 202 21.30 22.28 3.86
C ILE A 202 22.56 21.69 3.19
N GLY A 203 22.96 22.20 2.02
CA GLY A 203 24.13 21.73 1.25
C GLY A 203 23.78 20.70 0.16
N ILE A 204 22.52 20.59 -0.23
CA ILE A 204 22.07 19.69 -1.30
C ILE A 204 21.70 20.51 -2.54
N GLN A 205 22.44 20.34 -3.64
CA GLN A 205 22.06 20.84 -4.96
C GLN A 205 21.25 19.76 -5.68
N PRO A 206 19.99 20.01 -6.07
CA PRO A 206 19.24 19.05 -6.87
C PRO A 206 19.84 18.91 -8.27
N ASP A 207 19.86 17.68 -8.76
CA ASP A 207 20.28 17.36 -10.14
C ASP A 207 19.11 17.48 -11.11
N ILE A 208 17.88 17.21 -10.62
CA ILE A 208 16.64 17.18 -11.40
C ILE A 208 15.52 17.82 -10.56
N LEU A 209 14.66 18.58 -11.21
CA LEU A 209 13.42 19.11 -10.61
C LEU A 209 12.22 18.45 -11.26
N LEU A 210 11.33 17.86 -10.43
CA LEU A 210 10.00 17.47 -10.84
C LEU A 210 9.03 18.55 -10.35
N CYS A 211 8.51 19.32 -11.28
CA CYS A 211 7.63 20.45 -10.99
C CYS A 211 6.17 20.05 -11.15
N ARG A 212 5.49 19.76 -10.04
CA ARG A 212 4.05 19.48 -10.08
C ARG A 212 3.28 20.71 -10.51
N THR A 213 2.33 20.51 -11.42
CA THR A 213 1.58 21.58 -12.06
C THR A 213 0.28 21.01 -12.67
N ASP A 214 -0.74 21.86 -12.89
CA ASP A 214 -1.99 21.49 -13.54
C ASP A 214 -1.91 21.45 -15.07
N ARG A 215 -0.82 21.98 -15.65
CA ARG A 215 -0.56 22.08 -17.09
C ARG A 215 0.92 22.10 -17.42
N PRO A 216 1.36 21.78 -18.66
CA PRO A 216 2.77 21.84 -19.05
C PRO A 216 3.39 23.21 -18.79
N ILE A 217 4.62 23.22 -18.27
CA ILE A 217 5.38 24.45 -18.00
C ILE A 217 5.94 25.00 -19.33
N PRO A 218 5.62 26.25 -19.70
CA PRO A 218 6.19 26.86 -20.90
C PRO A 218 7.72 26.94 -20.87
N GLU A 219 8.38 26.83 -22.00
CA GLU A 219 9.84 26.84 -22.13
C GLU A 219 10.48 28.07 -21.44
N SER A 220 9.87 29.25 -21.58
CA SER A 220 10.34 30.48 -20.91
C SER A 220 10.34 30.36 -19.39
N GLN A 221 9.38 29.67 -18.80
CA GLN A 221 9.31 29.41 -17.36
C GLN A 221 10.27 28.29 -16.94
N GLN A 222 10.48 27.27 -17.77
CA GLN A 222 11.51 26.25 -17.55
C GLN A 222 12.89 26.87 -17.48
N LYS A 223 13.26 27.73 -18.46
CA LYS A 223 14.53 28.49 -18.49
C LYS A 223 14.70 29.34 -17.22
N LYS A 224 13.64 30.00 -16.81
CA LYS A 224 13.64 30.80 -15.58
C LYS A 224 13.87 29.93 -14.34
N ILE A 225 13.16 28.79 -14.20
CA ILE A 225 13.37 27.86 -13.09
C ILE A 225 14.82 27.36 -13.09
N ALA A 226 15.30 26.86 -14.23
CA ALA A 226 16.65 26.35 -14.40
C ALA A 226 17.71 27.36 -13.94
N LEU A 227 17.60 28.62 -14.38
CA LEU A 227 18.52 29.70 -14.02
C LEU A 227 18.55 29.95 -12.50
N PHE A 228 17.35 30.09 -11.86
CA PHE A 228 17.29 30.41 -10.44
C PHE A 228 17.65 29.26 -9.51
N THR A 229 17.54 28.02 -9.99
CA THR A 229 17.76 26.81 -9.20
C THR A 229 19.12 26.16 -9.48
N ASN A 230 19.84 26.64 -10.47
CA ASN A 230 21.13 26.09 -10.94
C ASN A 230 20.97 24.60 -11.35
N VAL A 231 19.92 24.30 -12.11
CA VAL A 231 19.62 22.99 -12.69
C VAL A 231 19.60 23.12 -14.20
N ASP A 232 20.01 22.08 -14.93
CA ASP A 232 19.95 22.06 -16.40
C ASP A 232 18.48 22.23 -16.87
N GLU A 233 18.25 22.99 -17.94
CA GLU A 233 16.90 23.20 -18.51
C GLU A 233 16.21 21.88 -18.81
N LYS A 234 16.93 20.89 -19.35
CA LYS A 234 16.42 19.55 -19.67
C LYS A 234 16.02 18.76 -18.42
N ALA A 235 16.56 19.12 -17.27
CA ALA A 235 16.29 18.46 -16.00
C ALA A 235 15.17 19.15 -15.17
N VAL A 236 14.49 20.15 -15.75
CA VAL A 236 13.26 20.75 -15.22
C VAL A 236 12.07 20.05 -15.88
N ILE A 237 11.50 19.04 -15.22
CA ILE A 237 10.45 18.16 -15.73
C ILE A 237 9.09 18.63 -15.22
N SER A 238 8.10 18.70 -16.11
CA SER A 238 6.71 18.99 -15.76
C SER A 238 6.00 17.73 -15.27
N ALA A 239 5.72 17.63 -13.97
CA ALA A 239 4.88 16.59 -13.41
C ALA A 239 3.41 17.06 -13.44
N VAL A 240 2.77 16.93 -14.60
CA VAL A 240 1.40 17.40 -14.83
C VAL A 240 0.40 16.50 -14.11
N ASP A 241 -0.61 17.12 -13.48
CA ASP A 241 -1.72 16.37 -12.87
C ASP A 241 -2.47 15.53 -13.91
N VAL A 242 -2.75 14.30 -13.56
CA VAL A 242 -3.39 13.30 -14.43
C VAL A 242 -4.63 12.70 -13.76
N ASP A 243 -5.56 12.25 -14.56
CA ASP A 243 -6.76 11.52 -14.13
C ASP A 243 -6.45 10.07 -13.70
N ASN A 244 -5.30 9.52 -14.13
CA ASN A 244 -4.87 8.17 -13.86
C ASN A 244 -3.36 8.11 -13.63
N ILE A 245 -2.96 7.65 -12.44
CA ILE A 245 -1.54 7.58 -12.04
C ILE A 245 -0.68 6.68 -12.93
N TYR A 246 -1.26 5.67 -13.58
CA TYR A 246 -0.55 4.74 -14.47
C TYR A 246 -0.12 5.37 -15.81
N LYS A 247 -0.56 6.60 -16.11
CA LYS A 247 -0.04 7.42 -17.22
C LYS A 247 1.32 8.04 -16.91
N ILE A 248 1.66 8.22 -15.62
CA ILE A 248 2.83 8.98 -15.18
C ILE A 248 4.15 8.38 -15.68
N PRO A 249 4.40 7.04 -15.67
CA PRO A 249 5.62 6.49 -16.23
C PRO A 249 5.88 6.94 -17.67
N LYS A 250 4.88 6.87 -18.54
CA LYS A 250 4.99 7.31 -19.93
C LYS A 250 5.29 8.81 -20.04
N LEU A 251 4.56 9.64 -19.29
CA LEU A 251 4.71 11.10 -19.33
C LEU A 251 6.10 11.56 -18.86
N LEU A 252 6.67 10.90 -17.85
CA LEU A 252 8.01 11.19 -17.36
C LEU A 252 9.10 10.69 -18.33
N HIS A 253 8.88 9.52 -18.94
CA HIS A 253 9.77 8.96 -19.95
C HIS A 253 9.85 9.85 -21.21
N GLU A 254 8.70 10.32 -21.72
CA GLU A 254 8.64 11.21 -22.88
C GLU A 254 9.38 12.54 -22.68
N GLN A 255 9.51 13.01 -21.43
CA GLN A 255 10.33 14.18 -21.08
C GLN A 255 11.81 13.84 -20.80
N GLY A 256 12.19 12.56 -20.91
CA GLY A 256 13.57 12.10 -20.78
C GLY A 256 14.09 11.98 -19.34
N LEU A 257 13.22 11.92 -18.33
CA LEU A 257 13.63 11.81 -16.93
C LEU A 257 14.57 10.62 -16.67
N ASP A 258 14.21 9.46 -17.15
CA ASP A 258 14.99 8.23 -17.01
C ASP A 258 16.31 8.28 -17.79
N ALA A 259 16.35 8.91 -18.97
CA ALA A 259 17.57 9.10 -19.75
C ALA A 259 18.57 10.00 -18.99
N ILE A 260 18.08 11.07 -18.35
CA ILE A 260 18.92 11.95 -17.50
C ILE A 260 19.49 11.17 -16.31
N VAL A 261 18.69 10.34 -15.65
CA VAL A 261 19.15 9.52 -14.50
C VAL A 261 20.17 8.48 -14.94
N VAL A 262 19.94 7.78 -16.05
CA VAL A 262 20.86 6.79 -16.63
C VAL A 262 22.20 7.43 -16.98
N ASP A 263 22.18 8.59 -17.63
CA ASP A 263 23.40 9.33 -17.99
C ASP A 263 24.18 9.79 -16.75
N LYS A 264 23.51 10.45 -15.79
CA LYS A 264 24.16 10.95 -14.56
C LYS A 264 24.77 9.84 -13.71
N LEU A 265 24.11 8.69 -13.62
CA LEU A 265 24.60 7.53 -12.88
C LEU A 265 25.50 6.61 -13.70
N ARG A 266 25.71 6.91 -14.98
CA ARG A 266 26.49 6.08 -15.92
C ARG A 266 26.05 4.62 -15.88
N LEU A 267 24.73 4.40 -16.00
CA LEU A 267 24.16 3.07 -16.00
C LEU A 267 24.23 2.45 -17.39
N ASP A 268 24.57 1.18 -17.45
CA ASP A 268 24.44 0.38 -18.66
C ASP A 268 23.00 -0.18 -18.70
N ALA A 269 22.13 0.43 -19.49
CA ALA A 269 20.71 0.14 -19.53
C ALA A 269 20.15 0.22 -20.95
N SER A 270 19.22 -0.65 -21.28
CA SER A 270 18.52 -0.64 -22.57
C SER A 270 17.55 0.56 -22.67
N LEU A 271 16.91 0.71 -23.81
CA LEU A 271 15.75 1.60 -23.93
C LEU A 271 14.57 1.04 -23.12
N ALA A 272 13.76 1.92 -22.56
CA ALA A 272 12.61 1.49 -21.77
C ALA A 272 11.52 0.86 -22.66
N ASP A 273 11.06 -0.34 -22.32
CA ASP A 273 9.87 -0.95 -22.90
C ASP A 273 8.66 -0.70 -21.98
N LEU A 274 7.83 0.26 -22.35
CA LEU A 274 6.62 0.63 -21.61
C LEU A 274 5.34 0.00 -22.19
N SER A 275 5.46 -1.07 -22.98
CA SER A 275 4.30 -1.72 -23.64
C SER A 275 3.25 -2.21 -22.64
N GLU A 276 3.66 -2.82 -21.51
CA GLU A 276 2.76 -3.24 -20.43
C GLU A 276 1.99 -2.05 -19.82
N TRP A 277 2.67 -0.94 -19.57
CA TRP A 277 2.05 0.27 -19.04
C TRP A 277 1.08 0.92 -20.03
N ASN A 278 1.43 0.93 -21.32
CA ASN A 278 0.55 1.41 -22.37
C ASN A 278 -0.71 0.55 -22.47
N ALA A 279 -0.60 -0.78 -22.34
CA ALA A 279 -1.75 -1.69 -22.33
C ALA A 279 -2.68 -1.44 -21.13
N VAL A 280 -2.12 -1.22 -19.92
CA VAL A 280 -2.90 -0.84 -18.73
C VAL A 280 -3.69 0.44 -18.97
N VAL A 281 -3.05 1.47 -19.50
CA VAL A 281 -3.69 2.77 -19.78
C VAL A 281 -4.76 2.64 -20.85
N ASP A 282 -4.50 1.90 -21.92
CA ASP A 282 -5.44 1.69 -23.01
C ASP A 282 -6.75 1.06 -22.53
N VAL A 283 -6.66 -0.02 -21.74
CA VAL A 283 -7.83 -0.68 -21.18
C VAL A 283 -8.64 0.24 -20.26
N MET A 284 -7.96 1.03 -19.43
CA MET A 284 -8.65 1.98 -18.53
C MET A 284 -9.38 3.09 -19.30
N GLN A 285 -8.85 3.50 -20.45
CA GLN A 285 -9.48 4.51 -21.30
C GLN A 285 -10.63 3.94 -22.15
N ASN A 286 -10.56 2.66 -22.52
CA ASN A 286 -11.49 1.99 -23.42
C ASN A 286 -12.12 0.73 -22.76
N PRO A 287 -12.89 0.88 -21.65
CA PRO A 287 -13.55 -0.25 -21.02
C PRO A 287 -14.69 -0.78 -21.91
N GLU A 288 -14.92 -2.10 -21.87
CA GLU A 288 -15.99 -2.78 -22.63
C GLU A 288 -17.27 -2.96 -21.80
N ALA A 289 -17.18 -2.85 -20.49
CA ALA A 289 -18.30 -2.97 -19.55
C ALA A 289 -18.13 -1.97 -18.39
N GLU A 290 -19.17 -1.83 -17.60
CA GLU A 290 -19.19 -1.00 -16.42
C GLU A 290 -19.96 -1.70 -15.30
N VAL A 291 -19.43 -1.66 -14.07
CA VAL A 291 -20.06 -2.22 -12.87
C VAL A 291 -19.93 -1.27 -11.70
N THR A 292 -20.91 -1.34 -10.79
CA THR A 292 -20.90 -0.59 -9.53
C THR A 292 -20.71 -1.55 -8.35
N VAL A 293 -19.63 -1.39 -7.61
CA VAL A 293 -19.32 -2.15 -6.39
C VAL A 293 -19.62 -1.29 -5.17
N ALA A 294 -20.52 -1.74 -4.28
CA ALA A 294 -20.68 -1.13 -2.97
C ALA A 294 -19.56 -1.59 -2.03
N MET A 295 -18.73 -0.67 -1.57
CA MET A 295 -17.75 -0.91 -0.51
C MET A 295 -18.34 -0.47 0.83
N VAL A 296 -18.74 -1.44 1.66
CA VAL A 296 -19.41 -1.18 2.94
C VAL A 296 -18.40 -1.12 4.08
N GLY A 297 -18.00 0.09 4.46
CA GLY A 297 -16.91 0.36 5.40
C GLY A 297 -17.25 1.36 6.50
N LYS A 298 -16.23 1.72 7.30
CA LYS A 298 -16.33 2.71 8.39
C LYS A 298 -15.69 4.06 8.05
N TYR A 299 -14.76 4.09 7.10
CA TYR A 299 -13.90 5.24 6.79
C TYR A 299 -14.18 5.76 5.39
N VAL A 300 -15.44 5.75 5.00
CA VAL A 300 -15.89 6.03 3.63
C VAL A 300 -15.58 7.47 3.17
N ASN A 301 -15.36 8.39 4.10
CA ASN A 301 -14.98 9.79 3.82
C ASN A 301 -13.47 9.98 3.60
N LEU A 302 -12.67 8.92 3.75
CA LEU A 302 -11.21 8.93 3.62
C LEU A 302 -10.77 7.86 2.63
N MET A 303 -10.64 8.25 1.36
CA MET A 303 -10.26 7.31 0.28
C MET A 303 -8.92 6.61 0.54
N ASP A 304 -7.97 7.27 1.19
CA ASP A 304 -6.65 6.69 1.51
C ASP A 304 -6.71 5.59 2.57
N SER A 305 -7.79 5.47 3.36
CA SER A 305 -7.99 4.36 4.30
C SER A 305 -8.25 3.00 3.63
N TYR A 306 -8.67 3.03 2.36
CA TYR A 306 -8.94 1.84 1.53
C TYR A 306 -8.16 1.89 0.21
N LYS A 307 -6.98 2.51 0.21
CA LYS A 307 -6.21 2.77 -1.01
C LYS A 307 -5.89 1.49 -1.78
N SER A 308 -5.27 0.50 -1.13
CA SER A 308 -4.92 -0.77 -1.78
C SER A 308 -6.16 -1.52 -2.28
N LEU A 309 -7.26 -1.46 -1.54
CA LEU A 309 -8.50 -2.13 -1.91
C LEU A 309 -9.15 -1.48 -3.14
N SER A 310 -9.20 -0.14 -3.17
CA SER A 310 -9.69 0.61 -4.33
C SER A 310 -8.84 0.35 -5.58
N GLU A 311 -7.51 0.34 -5.42
CA GLU A 311 -6.61 -0.03 -6.51
C GLU A 311 -6.81 -1.48 -6.97
N ALA A 312 -7.00 -2.44 -6.06
CA ALA A 312 -7.24 -3.84 -6.41
C ALA A 312 -8.53 -4.03 -7.24
N LEU A 313 -9.58 -3.28 -6.94
CA LEU A 313 -10.80 -3.26 -7.76
C LEU A 313 -10.55 -2.65 -9.15
N ILE A 314 -9.77 -1.57 -9.23
CA ILE A 314 -9.36 -0.96 -10.51
C ILE A 314 -8.51 -1.95 -11.31
N HIS A 315 -7.56 -2.64 -10.68
CA HIS A 315 -6.74 -3.68 -11.34
C HIS A 315 -7.60 -4.81 -11.89
N ALA A 316 -8.59 -5.26 -11.12
CA ALA A 316 -9.56 -6.25 -11.62
C ALA A 316 -10.32 -5.73 -12.84
N GLY A 317 -10.70 -4.45 -12.82
CA GLY A 317 -11.31 -3.77 -13.98
C GLY A 317 -10.40 -3.80 -15.20
N ILE A 318 -9.08 -3.56 -15.04
CA ILE A 318 -8.11 -3.66 -16.14
C ILE A 318 -8.12 -5.08 -16.74
N HIS A 319 -8.05 -6.11 -15.89
CA HIS A 319 -7.98 -7.51 -16.33
C HIS A 319 -9.31 -8.12 -16.79
N THR A 320 -10.42 -7.38 -16.65
CA THR A 320 -11.75 -7.74 -17.15
C THR A 320 -12.28 -6.76 -18.17
N ARG A 321 -11.48 -5.75 -18.59
CA ARG A 321 -11.85 -4.65 -19.50
C ARG A 321 -13.11 -3.90 -19.07
N THR A 322 -13.24 -3.72 -17.73
CA THR A 322 -14.46 -3.20 -17.10
C THR A 322 -14.14 -1.93 -16.32
N ARG A 323 -14.94 -0.90 -16.46
CA ARG A 323 -14.93 0.25 -15.56
C ARG A 323 -15.58 -0.13 -14.24
N VAL A 324 -14.84 -0.04 -13.14
CA VAL A 324 -15.37 -0.31 -11.81
C VAL A 324 -15.65 1.01 -11.08
N ASN A 325 -16.94 1.27 -10.84
CA ASN A 325 -17.37 2.40 -10.02
C ASN A 325 -17.49 1.94 -8.57
N ILE A 326 -16.74 2.56 -7.67
CA ILE A 326 -16.78 2.24 -6.25
C ILE A 326 -17.76 3.18 -5.57
N ARG A 327 -18.85 2.62 -5.02
CA ARG A 327 -19.78 3.33 -4.15
C ARG A 327 -19.40 3.06 -2.71
N TYR A 328 -18.85 4.05 -2.04
CA TYR A 328 -18.55 3.96 -0.61
C TYR A 328 -19.83 4.10 0.21
N VAL A 329 -20.12 3.13 1.08
CA VAL A 329 -21.33 3.09 1.91
C VAL A 329 -20.91 2.97 3.38
N ASP A 330 -21.36 3.89 4.21
CA ASP A 330 -21.10 3.82 5.65
C ASP A 330 -21.96 2.72 6.28
N SER A 331 -21.30 1.83 7.01
CA SER A 331 -21.98 0.73 7.68
C SER A 331 -22.90 1.20 8.83
N GLU A 332 -22.62 2.36 9.44
CA GLU A 332 -23.49 2.97 10.45
C GLU A 332 -24.79 3.51 9.83
N ASP A 333 -24.74 4.00 8.59
CA ASP A 333 -25.94 4.41 7.86
C ASP A 333 -26.86 3.22 7.57
N ILE A 334 -26.29 2.04 7.29
CA ILE A 334 -27.05 0.80 7.11
C ILE A 334 -27.71 0.38 8.44
N GLU A 335 -27.02 0.50 9.57
CA GLU A 335 -27.61 0.23 10.90
C GLU A 335 -28.80 1.13 11.18
N ALA A 336 -28.68 2.41 10.84
CA ALA A 336 -29.71 3.42 11.14
C ALA A 336 -30.88 3.39 10.16
N SER A 337 -30.66 3.12 8.88
CA SER A 337 -31.62 3.36 7.78
C SER A 337 -31.92 2.14 6.93
N GLY A 338 -31.27 1.00 7.21
CA GLY A 338 -31.41 -0.24 6.44
C GLY A 338 -30.60 -0.26 5.15
N THR A 339 -30.80 -1.29 4.34
CA THR A 339 -29.99 -1.63 3.18
C THR A 339 -30.35 -0.89 1.89
N GLY A 340 -31.17 0.17 1.96
CA GLY A 340 -31.63 0.91 0.79
C GLY A 340 -30.50 1.49 -0.09
N SER A 341 -29.38 1.88 0.52
CA SER A 341 -28.17 2.36 -0.19
C SER A 341 -27.46 1.29 -1.02
N LEU A 342 -27.78 0.01 -0.80
CA LEU A 342 -27.25 -1.14 -1.56
C LEU A 342 -28.10 -1.52 -2.76
N ASN A 343 -29.21 -0.84 -2.99
CA ASN A 343 -30.01 -1.05 -4.19
C ASN A 343 -29.22 -0.60 -5.44
N SER A 344 -29.40 -1.29 -6.55
CA SER A 344 -28.77 -0.96 -7.84
C SER A 344 -27.23 -0.96 -7.79
N VAL A 345 -26.65 -1.96 -7.10
CA VAL A 345 -25.24 -2.28 -7.20
C VAL A 345 -25.07 -3.68 -7.78
N ASP A 346 -23.98 -3.89 -8.50
CA ASP A 346 -23.70 -5.15 -9.18
C ASP A 346 -22.92 -6.13 -8.26
N ALA A 347 -22.30 -5.61 -7.21
CA ALA A 347 -21.57 -6.41 -6.24
C ALA A 347 -21.40 -5.67 -4.90
N ILE A 348 -21.19 -6.41 -3.82
CA ILE A 348 -20.96 -5.88 -2.47
C ILE A 348 -19.64 -6.40 -1.93
N LEU A 349 -18.78 -5.48 -1.47
CA LEU A 349 -17.52 -5.76 -0.82
C LEU A 349 -17.53 -5.22 0.60
N VAL A 350 -17.19 -6.08 1.58
CA VAL A 350 -16.98 -5.67 2.98
C VAL A 350 -15.49 -5.78 3.31
N PRO A 351 -14.82 -4.64 3.55
CA PRO A 351 -13.39 -4.59 3.81
C PRO A 351 -13.01 -5.02 5.22
N GLY A 352 -11.71 -5.15 5.45
CA GLY A 352 -11.10 -5.26 6.76
C GLY A 352 -11.39 -4.06 7.68
N GLY A 353 -11.09 -4.21 8.96
CA GLY A 353 -11.24 -3.16 9.97
C GLY A 353 -11.21 -3.73 11.38
N PHE A 354 -11.16 -2.85 12.38
CA PHE A 354 -11.12 -3.20 13.80
C PHE A 354 -12.22 -2.48 14.59
N GLY A 355 -12.61 -3.04 15.74
CA GLY A 355 -13.55 -2.46 16.69
C GLY A 355 -15.03 -2.60 16.30
N VAL A 356 -15.91 -2.25 17.24
CA VAL A 356 -17.34 -2.61 17.26
C VAL A 356 -18.23 -1.72 16.38
N ARG A 357 -17.79 -0.55 15.97
CA ARG A 357 -18.58 0.44 15.24
C ARG A 357 -19.01 -0.07 13.86
N GLY A 358 -20.31 0.03 13.53
CA GLY A 358 -20.89 -0.33 12.24
C GLY A 358 -20.87 -1.83 11.92
N ILE A 359 -20.74 -2.71 12.93
CA ILE A 359 -20.66 -4.17 12.72
C ILE A 359 -22.02 -4.74 12.29
N GLU A 360 -23.11 -4.35 12.93
CA GLU A 360 -24.43 -4.87 12.58
C GLU A 360 -24.87 -4.41 11.18
N GLY A 361 -24.49 -3.19 10.76
CA GLY A 361 -24.72 -2.74 9.38
C GLY A 361 -23.97 -3.56 8.34
N LYS A 362 -22.72 -3.97 8.65
CA LYS A 362 -21.97 -4.91 7.79
C LYS A 362 -22.66 -6.28 7.74
N ILE A 363 -23.12 -6.80 8.87
CA ILE A 363 -23.88 -8.08 8.92
C ILE A 363 -25.17 -7.97 8.10
N GLN A 364 -25.89 -6.83 8.17
CA GLN A 364 -27.06 -6.57 7.34
C GLN A 364 -26.71 -6.52 5.83
N ALA A 365 -25.58 -5.91 5.47
CA ALA A 365 -25.12 -5.89 4.08
C ALA A 365 -24.78 -7.30 3.56
N VAL A 366 -24.14 -8.14 4.38
CA VAL A 366 -23.89 -9.56 4.05
C VAL A 366 -25.19 -10.31 3.84
N LYS A 367 -26.15 -10.15 4.75
CA LYS A 367 -27.49 -10.77 4.64
C LYS A 367 -28.18 -10.35 3.36
N PHE A 368 -28.15 -9.06 3.06
CA PHE A 368 -28.75 -8.51 1.84
C PHE A 368 -28.10 -9.12 0.58
N ALA A 369 -26.76 -9.17 0.52
CA ALA A 369 -26.04 -9.80 -0.60
C ALA A 369 -26.46 -11.27 -0.77
N ARG A 370 -26.49 -12.04 0.33
CA ARG A 370 -26.85 -13.46 0.30
C ARG A 370 -28.30 -13.68 -0.15
N GLU A 371 -29.25 -12.89 0.34
CA GLU A 371 -30.67 -13.07 0.04
C GLU A 371 -31.05 -12.58 -1.36
N GLN A 372 -30.38 -11.55 -1.88
CA GLN A 372 -30.62 -11.01 -3.20
C GLN A 372 -29.79 -11.69 -4.29
N GLY A 373 -28.85 -12.58 -3.94
CA GLY A 373 -27.97 -13.23 -4.92
C GLY A 373 -26.88 -12.32 -5.48
N ILE A 374 -26.63 -11.16 -4.84
CA ILE A 374 -25.62 -10.18 -5.27
C ILE A 374 -24.22 -10.72 -4.97
N PRO A 375 -23.28 -10.74 -5.94
CA PRO A 375 -21.89 -11.13 -5.70
C PRO A 375 -21.29 -10.46 -4.46
N TYR A 376 -20.73 -11.27 -3.55
CA TYR A 376 -20.20 -10.83 -2.27
C TYR A 376 -18.72 -11.19 -2.12
N LEU A 377 -17.89 -10.21 -1.74
CA LEU A 377 -16.51 -10.40 -1.34
C LEU A 377 -16.29 -9.84 0.08
N GLY A 378 -15.90 -10.70 1.02
CA GLY A 378 -15.57 -10.31 2.39
C GLY A 378 -14.08 -10.46 2.67
N LEU A 379 -13.41 -9.41 3.16
CA LEU A 379 -11.97 -9.42 3.44
C LEU A 379 -11.72 -9.20 4.93
N CYS A 380 -10.93 -10.07 5.57
CA CYS A 380 -10.57 -10.01 6.98
C CYS A 380 -11.81 -9.88 7.87
N LEU A 381 -12.13 -8.70 8.40
CA LEU A 381 -13.39 -8.44 9.12
C LEU A 381 -14.62 -8.78 8.26
N GLY A 382 -14.56 -8.58 6.95
CA GLY A 382 -15.63 -8.95 6.01
C GLY A 382 -15.92 -10.45 6.03
N MET A 383 -14.92 -11.31 6.15
CA MET A 383 -15.12 -12.74 6.37
C MET A 383 -15.74 -13.02 7.74
N GLN A 384 -15.27 -12.35 8.79
CA GLN A 384 -15.76 -12.56 10.15
C GLN A 384 -17.26 -12.22 10.27
N VAL A 385 -17.68 -11.09 9.71
CA VAL A 385 -19.12 -10.72 9.72
C VAL A 385 -19.96 -11.65 8.81
N ALA A 386 -19.39 -12.21 7.75
CA ALA A 386 -20.05 -13.21 6.92
C ALA A 386 -20.26 -14.54 7.69
N VAL A 387 -19.29 -14.98 8.47
CA VAL A 387 -19.42 -16.13 9.37
C VAL A 387 -20.49 -15.89 10.43
N ILE A 388 -20.52 -14.70 11.04
CA ILE A 388 -21.54 -14.33 12.05
C ILE A 388 -22.94 -14.34 11.43
N GLU A 389 -23.10 -13.72 10.25
CA GLU A 389 -24.38 -13.70 9.52
C GLU A 389 -24.87 -15.12 9.22
N PHE A 390 -24.00 -15.94 8.65
CA PHE A 390 -24.33 -17.32 8.29
C PHE A 390 -24.67 -18.17 9.52
N ALA A 391 -23.91 -18.01 10.60
CA ALA A 391 -24.17 -18.69 11.87
C ALA A 391 -25.56 -18.34 12.45
N ARG A 392 -25.92 -17.05 12.45
CA ARG A 392 -27.21 -16.57 12.96
C ARG A 392 -28.39 -17.03 12.11
N ASN A 393 -28.29 -16.89 10.78
CA ASN A 393 -29.43 -16.98 9.87
C ASN A 393 -29.52 -18.30 9.11
N GLN A 394 -28.44 -19.07 8.98
CA GLN A 394 -28.44 -20.37 8.27
C GLN A 394 -28.20 -21.55 9.24
N ALA A 395 -27.32 -21.43 10.22
CA ALA A 395 -26.99 -22.50 11.15
C ALA A 395 -27.79 -22.46 12.46
N GLY A 396 -28.72 -21.50 12.63
CA GLY A 396 -29.59 -21.39 13.79
C GLY A 396 -28.87 -21.08 15.12
N LEU A 397 -27.69 -20.46 15.06
CA LEU A 397 -26.93 -20.07 16.25
C LEU A 397 -27.32 -18.64 16.67
N ALA A 398 -28.49 -18.53 17.33
CA ALA A 398 -29.01 -17.25 17.79
C ALA A 398 -27.98 -16.54 18.70
N GLY A 399 -27.70 -15.26 18.42
CA GLY A 399 -26.74 -14.47 19.17
C GLY A 399 -25.27 -14.76 18.86
N ALA A 400 -24.96 -15.57 17.84
CA ALA A 400 -23.58 -15.78 17.39
C ALA A 400 -22.85 -14.45 17.11
N ASN A 401 -21.60 -14.32 17.57
CA ASN A 401 -20.83 -13.10 17.43
C ASN A 401 -19.31 -13.37 17.48
N SER A 402 -18.51 -12.31 17.33
CA SER A 402 -17.10 -12.30 17.69
C SER A 402 -16.95 -12.02 19.19
N SER A 403 -16.00 -12.68 19.85
CA SER A 403 -15.60 -12.35 21.22
C SER A 403 -14.96 -10.95 21.32
N GLU A 404 -14.50 -10.36 20.21
CA GLU A 404 -14.06 -8.95 20.13
C GLU A 404 -15.23 -7.98 20.37
N PHE A 405 -16.39 -8.26 19.76
CA PHE A 405 -17.55 -7.34 19.78
C PHE A 405 -18.47 -7.61 20.97
N ASN A 406 -18.60 -8.87 21.36
CA ASN A 406 -19.36 -9.30 22.53
C ASN A 406 -18.64 -10.45 23.23
N PRO A 407 -17.84 -10.17 24.28
CA PRO A 407 -17.14 -11.19 25.05
C PRO A 407 -18.06 -12.23 25.73
N GLN A 408 -19.34 -11.89 25.90
CA GLN A 408 -20.34 -12.76 26.53
C GLN A 408 -21.27 -13.45 25.52
N THR A 409 -20.90 -13.48 24.24
CA THR A 409 -21.71 -14.12 23.20
C THR A 409 -21.90 -15.61 23.53
N PRO A 410 -23.13 -16.18 23.40
CA PRO A 410 -23.37 -17.61 23.62
C PRO A 410 -22.68 -18.49 22.56
N HIS A 411 -22.34 -17.90 21.40
CA HIS A 411 -21.71 -18.59 20.29
C HIS A 411 -20.57 -17.74 19.70
N PRO A 412 -19.35 -17.81 20.29
CA PRO A 412 -18.18 -17.09 19.79
C PRO A 412 -17.64 -17.77 18.52
N VAL A 413 -18.34 -17.57 17.40
CA VAL A 413 -17.96 -18.14 16.09
C VAL A 413 -16.68 -17.50 15.51
N ILE A 414 -16.34 -16.32 16.01
CA ILE A 414 -15.06 -15.64 15.81
C ILE A 414 -14.44 -15.44 17.20
N ALA A 415 -13.17 -15.84 17.36
CA ALA A 415 -12.49 -15.81 18.64
C ALA A 415 -11.02 -15.42 18.49
N LEU A 416 -10.40 -15.03 19.61
CA LEU A 416 -8.96 -14.74 19.65
C LEU A 416 -8.17 -16.03 19.40
N VAL A 417 -7.19 -15.99 18.51
CA VAL A 417 -6.25 -17.09 18.31
C VAL A 417 -5.17 -17.04 19.40
N SER A 418 -5.09 -18.11 20.17
CA SER A 418 -4.11 -18.23 21.26
C SER A 418 -2.77 -18.84 20.81
N GLU A 419 -2.74 -19.58 19.70
CA GLU A 419 -1.54 -20.25 19.20
C GLU A 419 -1.59 -20.39 17.67
N TRP A 420 -0.51 -20.04 16.96
CA TRP A 420 -0.36 -20.29 15.52
C TRP A 420 1.11 -20.51 15.15
N ILE A 421 1.34 -21.04 13.94
CA ILE A 421 2.68 -21.23 13.38
C ILE A 421 2.98 -20.08 12.40
N SER A 422 4.03 -19.30 12.71
CA SER A 422 4.52 -18.22 11.84
C SER A 422 5.14 -18.75 10.56
N SER A 423 5.37 -17.86 9.57
CA SER A 423 5.93 -18.22 8.25
C SER A 423 7.34 -18.83 8.33
N ASP A 424 8.10 -18.54 9.38
CA ASP A 424 9.42 -19.10 9.67
C ASP A 424 9.38 -20.47 10.42
N GLY A 425 8.18 -20.97 10.78
CA GLY A 425 7.97 -22.21 11.48
C GLY A 425 7.97 -22.09 13.00
N THR A 426 8.10 -20.91 13.58
CA THR A 426 8.00 -20.69 15.02
C THR A 426 6.56 -20.79 15.49
N VAL A 427 6.33 -21.37 16.70
CA VAL A 427 5.02 -21.39 17.36
C VAL A 427 4.91 -20.15 18.21
N GLU A 428 4.02 -19.26 17.82
CA GLU A 428 3.68 -18.07 18.60
C GLU A 428 2.47 -18.34 19.49
N ARG A 429 2.52 -17.88 20.75
CA ARG A 429 1.44 -18.00 21.73
C ARG A 429 1.01 -16.63 22.23
N ARG A 430 -0.30 -16.48 22.47
CA ARG A 430 -0.90 -15.27 23.02
C ARG A 430 -1.73 -15.57 24.24
N ASP A 431 -1.84 -14.55 25.08
CA ASP A 431 -2.86 -14.43 26.11
C ASP A 431 -3.60 -13.08 26.00
N GLU A 432 -4.64 -12.89 26.80
CA GLU A 432 -5.45 -11.67 26.82
C GLU A 432 -4.70 -10.43 27.30
N HIS A 433 -3.49 -10.60 27.88
CA HIS A 433 -2.65 -9.53 28.42
C HIS A 433 -1.47 -9.19 27.52
N SER A 434 -1.32 -9.87 26.39
CA SER A 434 -0.24 -9.62 25.43
C SER A 434 -0.35 -8.24 24.79
N ASP A 435 0.80 -7.62 24.53
CA ASP A 435 0.91 -6.25 24.04
C ASP A 435 0.17 -6.02 22.72
N LEU A 436 -0.64 -4.97 22.64
CA LEU A 436 -1.50 -4.71 21.47
C LEU A 436 -0.73 -4.56 20.15
N GLY A 437 0.51 -4.07 20.19
CA GLY A 437 1.35 -3.87 19.00
C GLY A 437 2.10 -5.11 18.50
N GLY A 438 2.23 -6.19 19.31
CA GLY A 438 3.04 -7.37 18.98
C GLY A 438 2.25 -8.66 18.75
N THR A 439 0.92 -8.60 18.69
CA THR A 439 0.04 -9.79 18.82
C THR A 439 -0.82 -10.07 17.59
N MET A 440 -0.59 -9.39 16.47
CA MET A 440 -1.31 -9.68 15.22
C MET A 440 -0.62 -10.77 14.42
N ARG A 441 -1.40 -11.58 13.72
CA ARG A 441 -0.89 -12.43 12.64
C ARG A 441 -0.62 -11.53 11.46
N LEU A 442 0.64 -11.40 11.08
CA LEU A 442 1.14 -10.43 10.11
C LEU A 442 1.88 -11.10 8.95
N GLY A 443 1.80 -10.47 7.77
CA GLY A 443 2.57 -10.82 6.60
C GLY A 443 2.10 -12.05 5.85
N GLY A 444 2.94 -12.54 4.95
CA GLY A 444 2.64 -13.65 4.05
C GLY A 444 2.49 -14.98 4.76
N GLN A 445 1.32 -15.60 4.64
CA GLN A 445 1.02 -16.93 5.21
C GLN A 445 0.57 -17.87 4.12
N LYS A 446 0.97 -19.14 4.22
CA LYS A 446 0.55 -20.18 3.28
C LYS A 446 -0.87 -20.66 3.59
N CYS A 447 -1.71 -20.66 2.57
CA CYS A 447 -3.07 -21.19 2.63
C CYS A 447 -3.23 -22.35 1.66
N ARG A 448 -3.76 -23.49 2.13
CA ARG A 448 -4.10 -24.66 1.32
C ARG A 448 -5.53 -24.55 0.83
N LEU A 449 -5.73 -24.60 -0.49
CA LEU A 449 -7.02 -24.50 -1.13
C LEU A 449 -7.66 -25.89 -1.35
N VAL A 450 -8.95 -25.99 -1.04
CA VAL A 450 -9.72 -27.22 -1.17
C VAL A 450 -9.98 -27.54 -2.65
N PRO A 451 -9.72 -28.76 -3.12
CA PRO A 451 -10.04 -29.17 -4.49
C PRO A 451 -11.54 -29.01 -4.80
N GLY A 452 -11.86 -28.46 -5.99
CA GLY A 452 -13.23 -28.24 -6.43
C GLY A 452 -13.89 -26.98 -5.85
N SER A 453 -13.21 -26.20 -5.02
CA SER A 453 -13.67 -24.86 -4.62
C SER A 453 -13.45 -23.83 -5.74
N ARG A 454 -14.30 -22.80 -5.78
CA ARG A 454 -14.15 -21.70 -6.77
C ARG A 454 -12.83 -20.96 -6.62
N VAL A 455 -12.38 -20.75 -5.39
CA VAL A 455 -11.08 -20.10 -5.14
C VAL A 455 -9.94 -20.94 -5.70
N ARG A 456 -10.00 -22.28 -5.57
CA ARG A 456 -9.00 -23.19 -6.14
C ARG A 456 -8.93 -23.07 -7.66
N GLU A 457 -10.07 -22.97 -8.31
CA GLU A 457 -10.14 -22.79 -9.77
C GLU A 457 -9.59 -21.42 -10.18
N MET A 458 -9.94 -20.33 -9.47
CA MET A 458 -9.47 -18.97 -9.78
C MET A 458 -7.96 -18.81 -9.61
N TYR A 459 -7.38 -19.35 -8.54
CA TYR A 459 -5.93 -19.29 -8.31
C TYR A 459 -5.13 -20.29 -9.14
N GLY A 460 -5.73 -21.38 -9.57
CA GLY A 460 -5.07 -22.46 -10.33
C GLY A 460 -3.96 -23.20 -9.57
N LYS A 461 -3.86 -23.01 -8.24
CA LYS A 461 -2.76 -23.50 -7.39
C LYS A 461 -3.30 -24.20 -6.14
N PRO A 462 -2.64 -25.27 -5.62
CA PRO A 462 -3.07 -25.95 -4.39
C PRO A 462 -2.76 -25.18 -3.11
N VAL A 463 -1.75 -24.34 -3.16
CA VAL A 463 -1.29 -23.52 -2.04
C VAL A 463 -1.00 -22.12 -2.58
N ILE A 464 -1.46 -21.13 -1.83
CA ILE A 464 -1.22 -19.73 -2.07
C ILE A 464 -0.50 -19.11 -0.89
N VAL A 465 0.08 -17.93 -1.08
CA VAL A 465 0.64 -17.08 -0.02
C VAL A 465 -0.07 -15.76 -0.09
N GLU A 466 -0.69 -15.36 1.02
CA GLU A 466 -1.40 -14.09 1.13
C GLU A 466 -1.05 -13.37 2.44
N ARG A 467 -1.17 -12.05 2.47
CA ARG A 467 -0.78 -11.24 3.62
C ARG A 467 -1.90 -11.09 4.62
N HIS A 468 -1.57 -11.23 5.90
CA HIS A 468 -2.51 -11.15 7.02
C HIS A 468 -2.24 -9.92 7.88
N ARG A 469 -3.30 -9.41 8.52
CA ARG A 469 -3.27 -8.36 9.55
C ARG A 469 -4.49 -8.45 10.44
N HIS A 470 -4.50 -9.40 11.39
CA HIS A 470 -5.65 -9.60 12.28
C HIS A 470 -5.27 -10.34 13.56
N ARG A 471 -6.17 -10.32 14.55
CA ARG A 471 -6.05 -11.02 15.84
C ARG A 471 -7.11 -12.09 16.03
N TYR A 472 -8.31 -11.84 15.53
CA TYR A 472 -9.47 -12.71 15.67
C TYR A 472 -9.62 -13.53 14.40
N GLU A 473 -10.07 -14.77 14.59
CA GLU A 473 -10.24 -15.74 13.50
C GLU A 473 -11.50 -16.58 13.68
N PHE A 474 -11.87 -17.29 12.63
CA PHE A 474 -12.93 -18.30 12.67
C PHE A 474 -12.63 -19.34 13.76
N ASN A 475 -13.58 -19.53 14.67
CA ASN A 475 -13.47 -20.54 15.70
C ASN A 475 -13.78 -21.94 15.14
N GLY A 476 -12.73 -22.75 14.95
CA GLY A 476 -12.80 -24.07 14.34
C GLY A 476 -13.79 -25.05 15.00
N SER A 477 -14.15 -24.83 16.28
CA SER A 477 -15.14 -25.68 16.97
C SER A 477 -16.56 -25.58 16.37
N TYR A 478 -16.85 -24.52 15.63
CA TYR A 478 -18.10 -24.33 14.91
C TYR A 478 -18.06 -24.83 13.47
N GLY A 479 -16.89 -25.25 12.98
CA GLY A 479 -16.67 -25.60 11.57
C GLY A 479 -17.64 -26.66 11.05
N ALA A 480 -17.78 -27.78 11.74
CA ALA A 480 -18.70 -28.86 11.34
C ALA A 480 -20.15 -28.35 11.25
N LYS A 481 -20.63 -27.62 12.26
CA LYS A 481 -22.01 -27.11 12.30
C LYS A 481 -22.31 -26.13 11.16
N LEU A 482 -21.36 -25.27 10.80
CA LEU A 482 -21.54 -24.34 9.69
C LEU A 482 -21.46 -25.05 8.34
N GLN A 483 -20.62 -26.09 8.20
CA GLN A 483 -20.58 -26.93 7.00
C GLN A 483 -21.86 -27.75 6.81
N ASP A 484 -22.43 -28.28 7.88
CA ASP A 484 -23.74 -28.99 7.84
C ASP A 484 -24.87 -28.06 7.39
N ALA A 485 -24.75 -26.75 7.68
CA ALA A 485 -25.67 -25.72 7.21
C ALA A 485 -25.39 -25.24 5.77
N GLY A 486 -24.34 -25.75 5.10
CA GLY A 486 -24.02 -25.49 3.70
C GLY A 486 -22.85 -24.52 3.44
N LEU A 487 -22.14 -24.06 4.47
CA LEU A 487 -20.93 -23.26 4.29
C LEU A 487 -19.76 -24.16 3.84
N LEU A 488 -19.02 -23.76 2.82
CA LEU A 488 -17.81 -24.46 2.41
C LEU A 488 -16.57 -23.79 3.02
N ILE A 489 -15.77 -24.52 3.78
CA ILE A 489 -14.41 -24.12 4.13
C ILE A 489 -13.54 -24.40 2.91
N ALA A 490 -13.19 -23.34 2.16
CA ALA A 490 -12.51 -23.44 0.87
C ALA A 490 -10.99 -23.28 0.97
N GLY A 491 -10.47 -22.77 2.09
CA GLY A 491 -9.05 -22.62 2.36
C GLY A 491 -8.73 -22.75 3.84
N THR A 492 -7.56 -23.33 4.16
CA THR A 492 -7.07 -23.50 5.53
C THR A 492 -5.58 -23.22 5.62
N SER A 493 -5.08 -22.93 6.83
CA SER A 493 -3.64 -22.94 7.15
C SER A 493 -3.03 -24.31 6.80
N MET A 494 -1.71 -24.37 6.68
CA MET A 494 -1.01 -25.61 6.24
C MET A 494 -1.21 -26.79 7.20
N ASP A 495 -1.41 -26.51 8.49
CA ASP A 495 -1.72 -27.50 9.54
C ASP A 495 -3.22 -27.82 9.63
N GLY A 496 -4.06 -27.12 8.86
CA GLY A 496 -5.52 -27.32 8.81
C GLY A 496 -6.30 -26.77 10.01
N LYS A 497 -5.64 -26.07 10.94
CA LYS A 497 -6.29 -25.57 12.17
C LYS A 497 -7.06 -24.28 11.98
N LEU A 498 -6.57 -23.40 11.09
CA LEU A 498 -7.17 -22.08 10.87
C LEU A 498 -7.93 -22.05 9.54
N VAL A 499 -9.11 -21.46 9.55
CA VAL A 499 -9.94 -21.28 8.36
C VAL A 499 -9.57 -19.94 7.71
N GLU A 500 -9.09 -20.01 6.48
CA GLU A 500 -8.60 -18.85 5.73
C GLU A 500 -9.60 -18.33 4.70
N ILE A 501 -10.42 -19.22 4.14
CA ILE A 501 -11.39 -18.88 3.10
C ILE A 501 -12.68 -19.66 3.31
N ILE A 502 -13.79 -18.97 3.15
CA ILE A 502 -15.14 -19.58 3.11
C ILE A 502 -15.82 -19.25 1.78
N GLU A 503 -16.67 -20.18 1.34
CA GLU A 503 -17.58 -20.01 0.20
C GLU A 503 -19.00 -20.43 0.59
N ASN A 504 -20.00 -19.78 -0.03
CA ASN A 504 -21.36 -20.29 -0.04
C ASN A 504 -21.66 -20.88 -1.44
N PRO A 505 -21.59 -22.22 -1.61
CA PRO A 505 -21.79 -22.85 -2.93
C PRO A 505 -23.19 -22.65 -3.51
N ALA A 506 -24.19 -22.47 -2.65
CA ALA A 506 -25.58 -22.25 -3.07
C ALA A 506 -25.83 -20.83 -3.63
N HIS A 507 -24.90 -19.91 -3.39
CA HIS A 507 -24.97 -18.54 -3.88
C HIS A 507 -24.26 -18.40 -5.24
N PRO A 508 -24.74 -17.53 -6.15
CA PRO A 508 -24.09 -17.29 -7.46
C PRO A 508 -22.60 -16.99 -7.34
N TRP A 509 -22.20 -16.09 -6.42
CA TRP A 509 -20.81 -15.83 -6.09
C TRP A 509 -20.70 -15.24 -4.67
N PHE A 510 -20.25 -16.01 -3.70
CA PHE A 510 -20.07 -15.58 -2.31
C PHE A 510 -18.78 -16.18 -1.77
N ILE A 511 -17.77 -15.33 -1.59
CA ILE A 511 -16.45 -15.73 -1.11
C ILE A 511 -16.00 -14.72 -0.05
N ALA A 512 -15.37 -15.24 1.01
CA ALA A 512 -14.73 -14.38 1.97
C ALA A 512 -13.41 -14.99 2.48
N CYS A 513 -12.40 -14.17 2.74
CA CYS A 513 -11.09 -14.59 3.18
C CYS A 513 -10.59 -13.79 4.39
N GLN A 514 -9.76 -14.43 5.22
CA GLN A 514 -9.20 -13.82 6.43
C GLN A 514 -8.01 -12.91 6.12
N PHE A 515 -7.33 -13.13 5.04
CA PHE A 515 -6.18 -12.36 4.57
C PHE A 515 -6.58 -11.11 3.74
N HIS A 516 -5.58 -10.34 3.34
CA HIS A 516 -5.69 -9.09 2.60
C HIS A 516 -5.11 -9.21 1.18
N PRO A 517 -5.88 -9.75 0.21
CA PRO A 517 -5.40 -9.96 -1.16
C PRO A 517 -5.15 -8.65 -1.93
N GLU A 518 -5.68 -7.53 -1.42
CA GLU A 518 -5.45 -6.19 -1.96
C GLU A 518 -3.98 -5.78 -1.93
N PHE A 519 -3.20 -6.29 -0.97
CA PHE A 519 -1.77 -5.97 -0.85
C PHE A 519 -0.88 -6.65 -1.89
N THR A 520 -1.38 -7.66 -2.58
CA THR A 520 -0.65 -8.38 -3.63
C THR A 520 -1.17 -8.10 -5.04
N SER A 521 -2.19 -7.24 -5.16
CA SER A 521 -2.77 -6.85 -6.44
C SER A 521 -1.94 -5.78 -7.14
N THR A 522 -1.63 -5.97 -8.43
CA THR A 522 -0.91 -5.00 -9.27
C THR A 522 -1.66 -4.71 -10.58
N PRO A 523 -1.45 -3.55 -11.21
CA PRO A 523 -2.15 -3.23 -12.47
C PRO A 523 -1.72 -4.12 -13.64
N ARG A 524 -0.45 -4.58 -13.64
CA ARG A 524 0.10 -5.40 -14.73
C ARG A 524 -0.29 -6.86 -14.63
N ASP A 525 -0.39 -7.40 -13.43
CA ASP A 525 -0.61 -8.84 -13.21
C ASP A 525 -2.01 -9.16 -12.63
N GLY A 526 -2.71 -8.16 -12.06
CA GLY A 526 -4.02 -8.32 -11.43
C GLY A 526 -3.99 -9.16 -10.15
N HIS A 527 -5.16 -9.60 -9.71
CA HIS A 527 -5.30 -10.57 -8.63
C HIS A 527 -6.48 -11.51 -8.91
N PRO A 528 -6.33 -12.85 -8.81
CA PRO A 528 -7.37 -13.81 -9.23
C PRO A 528 -8.72 -13.60 -8.54
N LEU A 529 -8.70 -13.33 -7.23
CA LEU A 529 -9.91 -13.19 -6.42
C LEU A 529 -10.72 -11.94 -6.83
N PHE A 530 -10.05 -10.79 -7.01
CA PHE A 530 -10.72 -9.56 -7.46
C PHE A 530 -11.20 -9.67 -8.90
N SER A 531 -10.41 -10.27 -9.79
CA SER A 531 -10.83 -10.52 -11.18
C SER A 531 -12.05 -11.46 -11.25
N GLY A 532 -12.09 -12.48 -10.40
CA GLY A 532 -13.23 -13.39 -10.26
C GLY A 532 -14.49 -12.66 -9.76
N PHE A 533 -14.33 -11.77 -8.79
CA PHE A 533 -15.40 -10.95 -8.23
C PHE A 533 -16.02 -10.01 -9.26
N ILE A 534 -15.17 -9.26 -10.02
CA ILE A 534 -15.67 -8.37 -11.07
C ILE A 534 -16.33 -9.15 -12.22
N ARG A 535 -15.78 -10.31 -12.63
CA ARG A 535 -16.46 -11.18 -13.61
C ARG A 535 -17.84 -11.65 -13.15
N ALA A 536 -18.02 -11.87 -11.84
CA ALA A 536 -19.32 -12.21 -11.28
C ALA A 536 -20.27 -10.99 -11.31
N ALA A 537 -19.78 -9.80 -10.98
CA ALA A 537 -20.55 -8.56 -11.06
C ALA A 537 -21.06 -8.25 -12.48
N ILE A 538 -20.24 -8.50 -13.51
CA ILE A 538 -20.66 -8.31 -14.93
C ILE A 538 -21.82 -9.24 -15.32
N LYS A 539 -21.94 -10.41 -14.71
CA LYS A 539 -22.95 -11.41 -15.02
C LYS A 539 -24.23 -11.27 -14.21
N TYR A 540 -24.18 -10.51 -13.12
CA TYR A 540 -25.32 -10.23 -12.25
C TYR A 540 -26.27 -9.21 -12.89
#